data_3ce4af7389159ee3e744d9389de98f66
#
_entry.id   3ce4af7389159ee3e744d9389de98f66
#
_cell.length_a   1.000
_cell.length_b   1.000
_cell.length_c   1.000
_cell.angle_alpha   90.00
_cell.angle_beta   90.00
_cell.angle_gamma   90.00
#
_symmetry.space_group_name_H-M   'P 1'
#
loop_
_entity.id
_entity.type
_entity.pdbx_description
1 polymer ?
#
loop_
_entity_poly.entity_id
_entity_poly.type
_entity_poly.pdbx_seq_one_letter_code
_entity_poly.pdbx_strand_id
1 'polypeptide(L)'
;MKRSVKLLIALILLISTNSYATTWDEPWAEKVIQESTSFVLAKIVSSDPEKGIKIFVLKTLGGKQLTDTILINNFYLLSLCSSSGEGPEFETQVVDSCYFFLRQNEKKQFCIATPTSGFDYVTDGQVVATFRHSYHQASVPVAIYEKTMTAVFNNYHNLPYDTAYIEKFVSENLSKSPAGFSENEVSAFFLQHVALECVYHLKLPVKETILFPFLNDKKNFHNQVSAARALRACNTEATKQEFLKIISDTTKRGFVQVMCVWSLAEFKPTELKEPLQKIMAYASDEADGFGGNIMDPRVCTGLPSLKNALKELVDKL
;
A
#
# COMPACT_ATOMS: atom_id res chain seq x y z
N MET A 1 -47.56 2.95 -34.28
CA MET A 1 -46.20 2.41 -34.16
C MET A 1 -45.09 3.40 -33.83
N LYS A 2 -44.93 4.53 -34.51
CA LYS A 2 -43.82 5.50 -34.26
C LYS A 2 -43.83 6.17 -32.85
N ARG A 3 -44.99 6.30 -32.18
CA ARG A 3 -45.06 6.89 -30.82
C ARG A 3 -44.64 5.89 -29.72
N SER A 4 -44.99 4.61 -29.87
CA SER A 4 -44.64 3.57 -28.91
C SER A 4 -43.13 3.27 -28.87
N VAL A 5 -42.44 3.34 -30.00
CA VAL A 5 -40.98 3.16 -30.07
C VAL A 5 -40.24 4.31 -29.41
N LYS A 6 -40.72 5.55 -29.54
CA LYS A 6 -40.10 6.71 -28.84
C LYS A 6 -40.28 6.62 -27.33
N LEU A 7 -41.41 6.13 -26.86
CA LEU A 7 -41.65 5.94 -25.43
C LEU A 7 -40.76 4.84 -24.86
N LEU A 8 -40.52 3.75 -25.60
CA LEU A 8 -39.67 2.65 -25.22
C LEU A 8 -38.18 3.09 -25.13
N ILE A 9 -37.73 3.89 -26.09
CA ILE A 9 -36.35 4.44 -26.08
C ILE A 9 -36.18 5.44 -24.94
N ALA A 10 -37.19 6.28 -24.64
CA ALA A 10 -37.13 7.17 -23.48
C ALA A 10 -37.14 6.42 -22.15
N LEU A 11 -37.86 5.29 -22.05
CA LEU A 11 -37.87 4.44 -20.88
C LEU A 11 -36.53 3.70 -20.67
N ILE A 12 -35.89 3.25 -21.77
CA ILE A 12 -34.56 2.61 -21.72
C ILE A 12 -33.49 3.63 -21.32
N LEU A 13 -33.60 4.88 -21.75
CA LEU A 13 -32.67 5.97 -21.34
C LEU A 13 -32.89 6.43 -19.89
N LEU A 14 -34.07 6.21 -19.31
CA LEU A 14 -34.36 6.47 -17.90
C LEU A 14 -33.96 5.31 -16.97
N ILE A 15 -33.76 4.12 -17.52
CA ILE A 15 -33.26 2.93 -16.81
C ILE A 15 -31.73 2.81 -16.96
N SER A 16 -31.05 3.74 -17.62
CA SER A 16 -29.61 3.88 -17.41
C SER A 16 -29.39 4.25 -15.94
N THR A 17 -29.56 3.23 -15.11
CA THR A 17 -29.14 3.26 -13.71
C THR A 17 -27.75 3.85 -13.68
N ASN A 18 -27.62 4.91 -12.94
CA ASN A 18 -26.32 5.44 -12.56
C ASN A 18 -25.52 4.26 -11.96
N SER A 19 -24.81 3.52 -12.79
CA SER A 19 -23.73 2.68 -12.32
C SER A 19 -22.67 3.68 -11.89
N TYR A 20 -22.77 4.12 -10.63
CA TYR A 20 -21.67 4.79 -9.99
C TYR A 20 -20.56 3.75 -9.95
N ALA A 21 -19.63 3.83 -10.89
CA ALA A 21 -18.32 3.24 -10.71
C ALA A 21 -17.76 3.95 -9.48
N THR A 22 -17.92 3.34 -8.32
CA THR A 22 -17.34 3.82 -7.06
C THR A 22 -15.84 3.54 -7.14
N THR A 23 -15.13 4.35 -7.89
CA THR A 23 -13.68 4.41 -7.84
C THR A 23 -13.31 5.37 -6.73
N TRP A 24 -12.51 4.93 -5.80
CA TRP A 24 -11.89 5.78 -4.79
C TRP A 24 -10.38 5.61 -4.84
N ASP A 25 -9.68 6.69 -4.50
CA ASP A 25 -8.24 6.62 -4.30
C ASP A 25 -7.97 5.87 -2.99
N GLU A 26 -7.30 4.74 -3.11
CA GLU A 26 -6.88 3.99 -1.94
C GLU A 26 -5.76 4.73 -1.21
N PRO A 27 -5.92 4.97 0.09
CA PRO A 27 -4.89 5.64 0.87
C PRO A 27 -3.64 4.78 1.00
N TRP A 28 -2.51 5.45 1.10
CA TRP A 28 -1.25 4.81 1.46
C TRP A 28 -1.31 4.20 2.87
N ALA A 29 -0.53 3.16 3.12
CA ALA A 29 -0.51 2.43 4.39
C ALA A 29 -0.25 3.38 5.58
N GLU A 30 0.62 4.36 5.43
CA GLU A 30 0.92 5.37 6.45
C GLU A 30 -0.35 6.09 6.93
N LYS A 31 -1.18 6.52 5.98
CA LYS A 31 -2.42 7.23 6.28
C LYS A 31 -3.43 6.32 6.98
N VAL A 32 -3.56 5.08 6.50
CA VAL A 32 -4.44 4.08 7.13
C VAL A 32 -4.06 3.86 8.59
N ILE A 33 -2.77 3.68 8.86
CA ILE A 33 -2.26 3.42 10.21
C ILE A 33 -2.38 4.65 11.10
N GLN A 34 -1.98 5.84 10.61
CA GLN A 34 -2.04 7.09 11.36
C GLN A 34 -3.45 7.49 11.77
N GLU A 35 -4.45 7.27 10.90
CA GLU A 35 -5.84 7.61 11.19
C GLU A 35 -6.54 6.57 12.08
N SER A 36 -5.94 5.40 12.27
CA SER A 36 -6.53 4.33 13.07
C SER A 36 -6.30 4.55 14.56
N THR A 37 -7.29 4.25 15.37
CA THR A 37 -7.19 4.37 16.84
C THR A 37 -6.88 3.05 17.52
N SER A 38 -7.06 1.94 16.80
CA SER A 38 -6.84 0.59 17.31
C SER A 38 -6.39 -0.35 16.18
N PHE A 39 -5.45 -1.22 16.51
CA PHE A 39 -5.04 -2.33 15.66
C PHE A 39 -5.39 -3.63 16.38
N VAL A 40 -6.25 -4.45 15.76
CA VAL A 40 -6.85 -5.63 16.39
C VAL A 40 -6.80 -6.86 15.48
N LEU A 41 -6.70 -8.03 16.09
CA LEU A 41 -7.07 -9.31 15.48
C LEU A 41 -8.51 -9.63 15.88
N ALA A 42 -9.36 -9.99 14.92
CA ALA A 42 -10.76 -10.29 15.16
C ALA A 42 -11.28 -11.39 14.24
N LYS A 43 -12.37 -12.04 14.64
CA LYS A 43 -13.16 -12.95 13.79
C LYS A 43 -14.37 -12.22 13.24
N ILE A 44 -14.69 -12.48 11.96
CA ILE A 44 -15.92 -12.02 11.34
C ILE A 44 -17.06 -12.90 11.80
N VAL A 45 -18.08 -12.33 12.44
CA VAL A 45 -19.24 -13.04 12.98
C VAL A 45 -20.50 -12.84 12.15
N SER A 46 -20.59 -11.76 11.38
CA SER A 46 -21.62 -11.56 10.37
C SER A 46 -21.19 -10.56 9.32
N SER A 47 -21.68 -10.73 8.10
CA SER A 47 -21.44 -9.82 6.97
C SER A 47 -22.81 -9.41 6.39
N ASP A 48 -22.98 -8.12 6.14
CA ASP A 48 -24.19 -7.54 5.57
C ASP A 48 -23.74 -6.45 4.59
N PRO A 49 -24.08 -6.55 3.31
CA PRO A 49 -23.59 -5.62 2.29
C PRO A 49 -24.05 -4.16 2.50
N GLU A 50 -25.15 -3.94 3.23
CA GLU A 50 -25.66 -2.60 3.49
C GLU A 50 -25.20 -2.03 4.85
N LYS A 51 -25.06 -2.91 5.86
CA LYS A 51 -24.74 -2.51 7.23
C LYS A 51 -23.27 -2.64 7.60
N GLY A 52 -22.50 -3.37 6.78
CA GLY A 52 -21.11 -3.68 7.05
C GLY A 52 -20.92 -5.02 7.76
N ILE A 53 -19.79 -5.21 8.41
CA ILE A 53 -19.46 -6.47 9.09
C ILE A 53 -19.46 -6.31 10.62
N LYS A 54 -19.89 -7.38 11.31
CA LYS A 54 -19.65 -7.52 12.75
C LYS A 54 -18.43 -8.40 12.96
N ILE A 55 -17.55 -7.94 13.81
CA ILE A 55 -16.34 -8.65 14.22
C ILE A 55 -16.36 -8.91 15.72
N PHE A 56 -15.81 -10.06 16.14
CA PHE A 56 -15.51 -10.35 17.55
C PHE A 56 -14.01 -10.18 17.77
N VAL A 57 -13.62 -9.23 18.62
CA VAL A 57 -12.23 -8.91 18.90
C VAL A 57 -11.58 -10.02 19.71
N LEU A 58 -10.53 -10.63 19.14
CA LEU A 58 -9.74 -11.68 19.81
C LEU A 58 -8.57 -11.08 20.60
N LYS A 59 -7.95 -10.03 20.05
CA LYS A 59 -6.74 -9.42 20.61
C LYS A 59 -6.60 -7.98 20.10
N THR A 60 -6.33 -7.05 21.01
CA THR A 60 -5.84 -5.72 20.63
C THR A 60 -4.31 -5.74 20.64
N LEU A 61 -3.72 -5.38 19.52
CA LEU A 61 -2.27 -5.36 19.28
C LEU A 61 -1.66 -3.98 19.48
N GLY A 62 -2.45 -2.92 19.25
CA GLY A 62 -1.99 -1.55 19.43
C GLY A 62 -3.15 -0.57 19.60
N GLY A 63 -2.88 0.57 20.22
CA GLY A 63 -3.83 1.66 20.43
C GLY A 63 -4.87 1.40 21.53
N LYS A 64 -6.08 1.91 21.31
CA LYS A 64 -7.18 1.81 22.29
C LYS A 64 -7.61 0.35 22.43
N GLN A 65 -7.66 -0.15 23.65
CA GLN A 65 -8.16 -1.50 23.96
C GLN A 65 -9.62 -1.63 23.55
N LEU A 66 -9.91 -2.68 22.81
CA LEU A 66 -11.24 -3.04 22.36
C LEU A 66 -11.52 -4.49 22.76
N THR A 67 -12.77 -4.75 23.11
CA THR A 67 -13.29 -6.07 23.48
C THR A 67 -14.64 -6.27 22.83
N ASP A 68 -15.16 -7.47 22.92
CA ASP A 68 -16.51 -7.83 22.48
C ASP A 68 -16.76 -7.71 20.96
N THR A 69 -18.02 -7.58 20.60
CA THR A 69 -18.47 -7.50 19.22
C THR A 69 -18.57 -6.04 18.77
N ILE A 70 -17.98 -5.74 17.64
CA ILE A 70 -17.95 -4.40 17.04
C ILE A 70 -18.55 -4.48 15.63
N LEU A 71 -19.37 -3.47 15.26
CA LEU A 71 -19.86 -3.26 13.91
C LEU A 71 -18.93 -2.29 13.16
N ILE A 72 -18.41 -2.70 12.02
CA ILE A 72 -17.67 -1.86 11.08
C ILE A 72 -18.62 -1.42 9.97
N ASN A 73 -18.98 -0.13 9.96
CA ASN A 73 -20.09 0.39 9.17
C ASN A 73 -19.78 0.65 7.69
N ASN A 74 -18.52 0.82 7.31
CA ASN A 74 -18.13 1.14 5.94
C ASN A 74 -17.41 -0.01 5.22
N PHE A 75 -17.70 -1.23 5.65
CA PHE A 75 -17.18 -2.41 4.97
C PHE A 75 -18.27 -2.94 4.04
N TYR A 76 -18.03 -2.90 2.74
CA TYR A 76 -18.97 -3.34 1.73
C TYR A 76 -18.44 -4.57 1.00
N LEU A 77 -19.36 -5.40 0.52
CA LEU A 77 -19.05 -6.43 -0.46
C LEU A 77 -18.98 -5.76 -1.83
N LEU A 78 -17.83 -5.79 -2.45
CA LEU A 78 -17.62 -5.09 -3.71
C LEU A 78 -17.26 -6.06 -4.82
N SER A 79 -17.93 -5.89 -5.96
CA SER A 79 -17.40 -6.38 -7.22
C SER A 79 -16.31 -5.41 -7.67
N LEU A 80 -15.08 -5.88 -7.76
CA LEU A 80 -13.96 -5.06 -8.18
C LEU A 80 -13.90 -5.06 -9.71
N CYS A 81 -13.96 -3.87 -10.30
CA CYS A 81 -13.77 -3.71 -11.73
C CYS A 81 -12.34 -4.04 -12.12
N SER A 82 -12.17 -5.05 -12.97
CA SER A 82 -10.99 -5.16 -13.82
C SER A 82 -11.16 -4.29 -15.07
N SER A 83 -10.08 -4.10 -15.82
CA SER A 83 -10.13 -3.39 -17.11
C SER A 83 -11.08 -4.02 -18.14
N SER A 84 -11.51 -5.27 -17.93
CA SER A 84 -12.51 -5.99 -18.73
C SER A 84 -13.93 -5.79 -18.25
N GLY A 85 -14.16 -5.11 -17.13
CA GLY A 85 -15.48 -4.96 -16.50
C GLY A 85 -15.92 -6.15 -15.64
N GLU A 86 -15.11 -7.20 -15.62
CA GLU A 86 -15.29 -8.36 -14.74
C GLU A 86 -14.18 -8.36 -13.71
N GLY A 87 -14.51 -8.46 -12.45
CA GLY A 87 -13.52 -8.49 -11.37
C GLY A 87 -13.90 -9.51 -10.31
N PRO A 88 -12.97 -9.90 -9.44
CA PRO A 88 -13.28 -10.76 -8.32
C PRO A 88 -14.25 -10.04 -7.39
N GLU A 89 -15.24 -10.77 -6.91
CA GLU A 89 -16.07 -10.31 -5.81
C GLU A 89 -15.26 -10.37 -4.51
N PHE A 90 -15.31 -9.27 -3.77
CA PHE A 90 -14.66 -9.19 -2.48
C PHE A 90 -15.67 -9.62 -1.40
N GLU A 91 -15.64 -10.88 -1.04
CA GLU A 91 -16.50 -11.47 -0.02
C GLU A 91 -15.72 -11.74 1.27
N THR A 92 -16.28 -11.30 2.39
CA THR A 92 -15.84 -11.73 3.71
C THR A 92 -16.59 -12.98 4.11
N GLN A 93 -15.88 -14.03 4.51
CA GLN A 93 -16.50 -15.22 5.04
C GLN A 93 -16.72 -15.08 6.55
N VAL A 94 -17.89 -15.50 7.04
CA VAL A 94 -18.13 -15.63 8.48
C VAL A 94 -17.11 -16.64 9.03
N VAL A 95 -16.52 -16.33 10.20
CA VAL A 95 -15.46 -17.03 10.90
C VAL A 95 -14.04 -16.79 10.38
N ASP A 96 -13.86 -16.05 9.28
CA ASP A 96 -12.53 -15.62 8.88
C ASP A 96 -11.89 -14.77 9.98
N SER A 97 -10.59 -14.97 10.16
CA SER A 97 -9.79 -14.12 11.04
C SER A 97 -9.10 -13.05 10.22
N CYS A 98 -9.19 -11.81 10.70
CA CYS A 98 -8.58 -10.65 10.03
C CYS A 98 -7.91 -9.74 11.05
N TYR A 99 -6.87 -9.05 10.62
CA TYR A 99 -6.36 -7.88 11.29
C TYR A 99 -7.07 -6.65 10.77
N PHE A 100 -7.43 -5.73 11.68
CA PHE A 100 -8.13 -4.49 11.34
C PHE A 100 -7.43 -3.28 11.91
N PHE A 101 -7.30 -2.23 11.09
CA PHE A 101 -6.95 -0.88 11.50
C PHE A 101 -8.23 -0.08 11.65
N LEU A 102 -8.72 0.02 12.88
CA LEU A 102 -10.02 0.63 13.18
C LEU A 102 -9.86 2.10 13.55
N ARG A 103 -10.74 2.93 12.99
CA ARG A 103 -10.93 4.32 13.36
C ARG A 103 -12.40 4.57 13.73
N GLN A 104 -12.71 5.75 14.29
CA GLN A 104 -14.08 6.18 14.50
C GLN A 104 -14.38 7.35 13.59
N ASN A 105 -15.55 7.32 12.95
CA ASN A 105 -16.08 8.45 12.20
C ASN A 105 -16.64 9.53 13.14
N GLU A 106 -17.16 10.64 12.59
CA GLU A 106 -17.74 11.75 13.35
C GLU A 106 -18.92 11.32 14.24
N LYS A 107 -19.62 10.27 13.86
CA LYS A 107 -20.74 9.67 14.63
C LYS A 107 -20.25 8.67 15.69
N LYS A 108 -18.94 8.57 15.93
CA LYS A 108 -18.31 7.59 16.84
C LYS A 108 -18.54 6.12 16.47
N GLN A 109 -18.88 5.84 15.21
CA GLN A 109 -19.04 4.50 14.70
C GLN A 109 -17.67 3.98 14.23
N PHE A 110 -17.39 2.71 14.47
CA PHE A 110 -16.17 2.08 13.96
C PHE A 110 -16.23 1.94 12.44
N CYS A 111 -15.12 2.23 11.81
CA CYS A 111 -14.94 2.08 10.37
C CYS A 111 -13.47 1.77 10.06
N ILE A 112 -13.21 1.31 8.85
CA ILE A 112 -11.88 1.20 8.23
C ILE A 112 -11.65 2.39 7.30
N ALA A 113 -10.44 2.53 6.74
CA ALA A 113 -10.08 3.70 5.94
C ALA A 113 -10.95 3.86 4.69
N THR A 114 -11.12 2.78 3.92
CA THR A 114 -12.07 2.65 2.80
C THR A 114 -12.79 1.31 2.91
N PRO A 115 -13.82 1.07 2.10
CA PRO A 115 -14.48 -0.23 2.08
C PRO A 115 -13.57 -1.44 1.84
N THR A 116 -12.39 -1.23 1.29
CA THR A 116 -11.43 -2.27 0.90
C THR A 116 -10.03 -2.12 1.50
N SER A 117 -9.79 -1.15 2.38
CA SER A 117 -8.48 -0.99 3.00
C SER A 117 -8.57 -0.85 4.51
N GLY A 118 -7.48 -1.21 5.17
CA GLY A 118 -7.40 -1.21 6.62
C GLY A 118 -7.71 -2.56 7.25
N PHE A 119 -7.57 -3.64 6.50
CA PHE A 119 -7.66 -5.01 7.02
C PHE A 119 -6.81 -5.98 6.20
N ASP A 120 -6.35 -7.06 6.84
CA ASP A 120 -5.58 -8.13 6.23
C ASP A 120 -6.12 -9.48 6.70
N TYR A 121 -6.30 -10.42 5.77
CA TYR A 121 -6.81 -11.76 6.07
C TYR A 121 -5.75 -12.68 6.66
N VAL A 122 -6.21 -13.62 7.51
CA VAL A 122 -5.41 -14.74 8.00
C VAL A 122 -5.87 -16.02 7.31
N THR A 123 -4.96 -16.68 6.59
CA THR A 123 -5.20 -17.95 5.91
C THR A 123 -4.04 -18.88 6.18
N ASP A 124 -4.32 -20.08 6.69
CA ASP A 124 -3.32 -21.14 6.93
C ASP A 124 -2.09 -20.68 7.75
N GLY A 125 -2.32 -19.85 8.77
CA GLY A 125 -1.24 -19.34 9.63
C GLY A 125 -0.37 -18.24 9.00
N GLN A 126 -0.77 -17.75 7.82
CA GLN A 126 -0.17 -16.63 7.12
C GLN A 126 -1.13 -15.45 7.10
N VAL A 127 -0.60 -14.25 7.09
CA VAL A 127 -1.35 -13.03 6.84
C VAL A 127 -1.14 -12.62 5.41
N VAL A 128 -2.24 -12.43 4.68
CA VAL A 128 -2.22 -11.86 3.34
C VAL A 128 -2.14 -10.34 3.48
N ALA A 129 -0.92 -9.84 3.73
CA ALA A 129 -0.67 -8.45 4.05
C ALA A 129 -0.60 -7.59 2.79
N THR A 130 -1.26 -6.45 2.82
CA THR A 130 -1.28 -5.47 1.73
C THR A 130 -0.39 -4.29 2.05
N PHE A 131 0.71 -4.15 1.29
CA PHE A 131 1.59 -2.99 1.35
C PHE A 131 1.35 -2.14 0.11
N ARG A 132 0.50 -1.15 0.21
CA ARG A 132 -0.08 -0.36 -0.89
C ARG A 132 0.89 0.16 -1.94
N HIS A 133 2.11 0.46 -1.55
CA HIS A 133 3.10 1.07 -2.45
C HIS A 133 3.80 0.10 -3.39
N SER A 134 3.79 -1.20 -3.11
CA SER A 134 4.46 -2.21 -3.94
C SER A 134 3.54 -2.99 -4.87
N TYR A 135 2.24 -2.77 -4.76
CA TYR A 135 1.19 -3.39 -5.58
C TYR A 135 1.15 -4.91 -5.52
N HIS A 136 1.55 -5.49 -4.43
CA HIS A 136 1.38 -6.92 -4.20
C HIS A 136 0.97 -7.20 -2.77
N GLN A 137 0.42 -8.38 -2.58
CA GLN A 137 0.18 -8.94 -1.27
C GLN A 137 1.37 -9.81 -0.89
N ALA A 138 1.83 -9.67 0.35
CA ALA A 138 2.85 -10.54 0.92
C ALA A 138 2.17 -11.59 1.79
N SER A 139 2.54 -12.86 1.63
CA SER A 139 2.17 -13.92 2.56
C SER A 139 3.18 -13.93 3.70
N VAL A 140 2.78 -13.48 4.87
CA VAL A 140 3.66 -13.26 6.03
C VAL A 140 3.20 -14.15 7.18
N PRO A 141 4.09 -14.94 7.81
CA PRO A 141 3.73 -15.70 9.00
C PRO A 141 3.12 -14.81 10.10
N VAL A 142 2.01 -15.24 10.69
CA VAL A 142 1.25 -14.48 11.71
C VAL A 142 2.17 -13.89 12.78
N ALA A 143 3.11 -14.69 13.31
CA ALA A 143 4.02 -14.22 14.37
C ALA A 143 4.95 -13.08 13.93
N ILE A 144 5.38 -13.06 12.67
CA ILE A 144 6.19 -11.99 12.09
C ILE A 144 5.32 -10.77 11.83
N TYR A 145 4.16 -10.96 11.20
CA TYR A 145 3.21 -9.89 10.93
C TYR A 145 2.81 -9.14 12.21
N GLU A 146 2.39 -9.86 13.25
CA GLU A 146 2.00 -9.23 14.52
C GLU A 146 3.11 -8.36 15.10
N LYS A 147 4.35 -8.87 15.14
CA LYS A 147 5.48 -8.12 15.71
C LYS A 147 5.85 -6.90 14.88
N THR A 148 5.97 -7.07 13.57
CA THR A 148 6.39 -5.99 12.66
C THR A 148 5.30 -4.94 12.52
N MET A 149 4.05 -5.33 12.29
CA MET A 149 2.96 -4.40 12.11
C MET A 149 2.57 -3.70 13.43
N THR A 150 2.67 -4.38 14.58
CA THR A 150 2.52 -3.72 15.90
C THR A 150 3.61 -2.66 16.10
N ALA A 151 4.85 -2.95 15.72
CA ALA A 151 5.92 -1.96 15.81
C ALA A 151 5.63 -0.74 14.92
N VAL A 152 5.20 -0.97 13.68
CA VAL A 152 4.82 0.11 12.75
C VAL A 152 3.66 0.92 13.32
N PHE A 153 2.57 0.27 13.75
CA PHE A 153 1.43 0.95 14.36
C PHE A 153 1.87 1.81 15.56
N ASN A 154 2.62 1.21 16.48
CA ASN A 154 3.08 1.88 17.71
C ASN A 154 3.98 3.08 17.39
N ASN A 155 4.86 2.99 16.39
CA ASN A 155 5.70 4.10 15.97
C ASN A 155 4.87 5.31 15.52
N TYR A 156 3.83 5.10 14.70
CA TYR A 156 2.95 6.19 14.26
C TYR A 156 2.14 6.82 15.39
N HIS A 157 1.91 6.08 16.48
CA HIS A 157 1.17 6.54 17.66
C HIS A 157 2.06 6.91 18.84
N ASN A 158 3.38 7.02 18.64
CA ASN A 158 4.37 7.33 19.68
C ASN A 158 4.31 6.37 20.87
N LEU A 159 4.01 5.11 20.62
CA LEU A 159 3.99 4.04 21.61
C LEU A 159 5.28 3.20 21.53
N PRO A 160 5.71 2.58 22.63
CA PRO A 160 6.90 1.72 22.61
C PRO A 160 6.68 0.44 21.81
N TYR A 161 7.74 -0.08 21.20
CA TYR A 161 7.78 -1.38 20.53
C TYR A 161 9.12 -2.09 20.75
N ASP A 162 9.20 -3.36 20.39
CA ASP A 162 10.40 -4.19 20.53
C ASP A 162 11.41 -3.84 19.40
N THR A 163 12.24 -2.82 19.65
CA THR A 163 13.27 -2.37 18.72
C THR A 163 14.30 -3.45 18.43
N ALA A 164 14.70 -4.24 19.45
CA ALA A 164 15.71 -5.27 19.29
C ALA A 164 15.25 -6.38 18.33
N TYR A 165 13.97 -6.77 18.43
CA TYR A 165 13.40 -7.73 17.50
C TYR A 165 13.40 -7.16 16.07
N ILE A 166 12.97 -5.90 15.88
CA ILE A 166 12.88 -5.27 14.57
C ILE A 166 14.26 -5.12 13.93
N GLU A 167 15.25 -4.63 14.67
CA GLU A 167 16.61 -4.49 14.17
C GLU A 167 17.20 -5.83 13.73
N LYS A 168 17.02 -6.87 14.54
CA LYS A 168 17.44 -8.23 14.21
C LYS A 168 16.75 -8.74 12.95
N PHE A 169 15.41 -8.61 12.88
CA PHE A 169 14.62 -9.06 11.74
C PHE A 169 15.05 -8.36 10.43
N VAL A 170 15.24 -7.05 10.47
CA VAL A 170 15.70 -6.26 9.32
C VAL A 170 17.10 -6.70 8.89
N SER A 171 18.03 -6.81 9.83
CA SER A 171 19.40 -7.23 9.53
C SER A 171 19.47 -8.63 8.92
N GLU A 172 18.73 -9.60 9.46
CA GLU A 172 18.72 -10.99 8.97
C GLU A 172 18.16 -11.13 7.54
N ASN A 173 17.23 -10.27 7.15
CA ASN A 173 16.57 -10.34 5.85
C ASN A 173 17.27 -9.48 4.80
N LEU A 174 17.75 -8.29 5.14
CA LEU A 174 18.37 -7.38 4.18
C LEU A 174 19.88 -7.63 3.99
N SER A 175 20.53 -8.46 4.82
CA SER A 175 21.91 -8.90 4.57
C SER A 175 22.03 -9.92 3.43
N LYS A 176 20.92 -10.48 2.98
CA LYS A 176 20.85 -11.45 1.89
C LYS A 176 20.66 -10.73 0.56
N SER A 177 21.07 -11.36 -0.53
CA SER A 177 20.77 -10.87 -1.89
C SER A 177 19.26 -10.76 -2.10
N PRO A 178 18.79 -9.79 -2.93
CA PRO A 178 17.38 -9.68 -3.28
C PRO A 178 16.82 -11.00 -3.83
N ALA A 179 15.73 -11.46 -3.25
CA ALA A 179 15.02 -12.65 -3.66
C ALA A 179 13.95 -12.33 -4.72
N GLY A 180 13.60 -13.31 -5.54
CA GLY A 180 12.61 -13.20 -6.59
C GLY A 180 11.31 -13.97 -6.29
N PHE A 181 10.54 -14.22 -7.35
CA PHE A 181 9.23 -14.90 -7.29
C PHE A 181 9.28 -16.40 -7.57
N SER A 182 10.47 -17.00 -7.70
CA SER A 182 10.56 -18.45 -7.83
C SER A 182 10.02 -19.12 -6.57
N GLU A 183 9.52 -20.35 -6.68
CA GLU A 183 8.96 -21.13 -5.59
C GLU A 183 9.90 -21.19 -4.36
N ASN A 184 11.21 -21.30 -4.64
CA ASN A 184 12.24 -21.38 -3.60
C ASN A 184 12.63 -20.02 -2.99
N GLU A 185 12.27 -18.90 -3.63
CA GLU A 185 12.69 -17.55 -3.23
C GLU A 185 11.54 -16.69 -2.68
N VAL A 186 10.29 -16.98 -3.08
CA VAL A 186 9.13 -16.11 -2.80
C VAL A 186 8.92 -15.84 -1.31
N SER A 187 9.16 -16.82 -0.45
CA SER A 187 9.07 -16.63 1.01
C SER A 187 10.14 -15.65 1.51
N ALA A 188 11.37 -15.77 0.98
CA ALA A 188 12.43 -14.82 1.34
C ALA A 188 12.12 -13.41 0.80
N PHE A 189 11.58 -13.32 -0.42
CA PHE A 189 11.12 -12.06 -1.01
C PHE A 189 10.08 -11.37 -0.11
N PHE A 190 9.06 -12.08 0.36
CA PHE A 190 8.06 -11.49 1.25
C PHE A 190 8.64 -10.99 2.56
N LEU A 191 9.58 -11.73 3.17
CA LEU A 191 10.24 -11.28 4.40
C LEU A 191 11.17 -10.08 4.16
N GLN A 192 11.88 -10.04 3.03
CA GLN A 192 12.68 -8.89 2.63
C GLN A 192 11.80 -7.66 2.40
N HIS A 193 10.65 -7.85 1.77
CA HIS A 193 9.68 -6.79 1.57
C HIS A 193 9.21 -6.21 2.92
N VAL A 194 8.80 -7.06 3.87
CA VAL A 194 8.43 -6.62 5.22
C VAL A 194 9.58 -5.88 5.92
N ALA A 195 10.82 -6.34 5.73
CA ALA A 195 11.99 -5.69 6.31
C ALA A 195 12.23 -4.29 5.71
N LEU A 196 12.08 -4.12 4.39
CA LEU A 196 12.14 -2.81 3.73
C LEU A 196 11.03 -1.87 4.24
N GLU A 197 9.81 -2.39 4.45
CA GLU A 197 8.71 -1.62 5.05
C GLU A 197 9.02 -1.20 6.49
N CYS A 198 9.62 -2.08 7.30
CA CYS A 198 10.06 -1.71 8.64
C CYS A 198 11.08 -0.56 8.58
N VAL A 199 12.05 -0.62 7.65
CA VAL A 199 13.03 0.50 7.49
C VAL A 199 12.30 1.79 7.16
N TYR A 200 11.36 1.76 6.23
CA TYR A 200 10.61 2.91 5.81
C TYR A 200 9.74 3.51 6.93
N HIS A 201 8.84 2.70 7.48
CA HIS A 201 7.85 3.16 8.46
C HIS A 201 8.45 3.54 9.82
N LEU A 202 9.52 2.87 10.23
CA LEU A 202 10.17 3.11 11.52
C LEU A 202 11.37 4.05 11.40
N LYS A 203 11.73 4.47 10.17
CA LYS A 203 12.90 5.33 9.87
C LYS A 203 14.19 4.76 10.48
N LEU A 204 14.38 3.44 10.34
CA LEU A 204 15.53 2.77 10.93
C LEU A 204 16.84 3.23 10.28
N PRO A 205 17.91 3.45 11.06
CA PRO A 205 19.21 3.88 10.55
C PRO A 205 19.97 2.70 9.89
N VAL A 206 19.54 2.31 8.70
CA VAL A 206 20.19 1.27 7.90
C VAL A 206 21.16 1.94 6.92
N LYS A 207 22.36 1.36 6.73
CA LYS A 207 23.31 1.87 5.73
C LYS A 207 22.72 1.71 4.33
N GLU A 208 22.79 2.77 3.52
CA GLU A 208 22.29 2.78 2.14
C GLU A 208 22.89 1.67 1.27
N THR A 209 24.13 1.27 1.54
CA THR A 209 24.81 0.18 0.82
C THR A 209 24.11 -1.18 0.95
N ILE A 210 23.31 -1.38 2.00
CA ILE A 210 22.49 -2.57 2.21
C ILE A 210 21.23 -2.51 1.32
N LEU A 211 20.71 -1.32 1.06
CA LEU A 211 19.47 -1.10 0.30
C LEU A 211 19.69 -0.98 -1.21
N PHE A 212 20.88 -0.55 -1.66
CA PHE A 212 21.19 -0.38 -3.07
C PHE A 212 21.03 -1.65 -3.92
N PRO A 213 21.38 -2.87 -3.45
CA PRO A 213 21.10 -4.09 -4.20
C PRO A 213 19.62 -4.27 -4.54
N PHE A 214 18.72 -3.91 -3.61
CA PHE A 214 17.27 -4.00 -3.81
C PHE A 214 16.77 -2.91 -4.76
N LEU A 215 17.27 -1.69 -4.66
CA LEU A 215 16.94 -0.59 -5.57
C LEU A 215 17.39 -0.90 -7.02
N ASN A 216 18.48 -1.61 -7.17
CA ASN A 216 19.06 -1.97 -8.45
C ASN A 216 18.66 -3.38 -8.96
N ASP A 217 17.72 -4.05 -8.30
CA ASP A 217 17.24 -5.37 -8.70
C ASP A 217 16.51 -5.30 -10.05
N LYS A 218 17.20 -5.67 -11.13
CA LYS A 218 16.65 -5.65 -12.49
C LYS A 218 15.57 -6.69 -12.74
N LYS A 219 15.44 -7.69 -11.87
CA LYS A 219 14.49 -8.80 -12.03
C LYS A 219 13.14 -8.52 -11.35
N ASN A 220 13.15 -7.70 -10.31
CA ASN A 220 11.98 -7.49 -9.46
C ASN A 220 11.76 -6.01 -9.14
N PHE A 221 10.85 -5.38 -9.87
CA PHE A 221 10.56 -3.96 -9.67
C PHE A 221 9.91 -3.67 -8.30
N HIS A 222 9.26 -4.64 -7.66
CA HIS A 222 8.72 -4.47 -6.31
C HIS A 222 9.83 -4.21 -5.28
N ASN A 223 10.97 -4.92 -5.43
CA ASN A 223 12.16 -4.63 -4.61
C ASN A 223 12.66 -3.21 -4.85
N GLN A 224 12.67 -2.75 -6.10
CA GLN A 224 13.10 -1.38 -6.43
C GLN A 224 12.20 -0.33 -5.78
N VAL A 225 10.88 -0.52 -5.83
CA VAL A 225 9.90 0.39 -5.24
C VAL A 225 10.05 0.45 -3.73
N SER A 226 10.09 -0.71 -3.07
CA SER A 226 10.20 -0.79 -1.61
C SER A 226 11.54 -0.23 -1.12
N ALA A 227 12.64 -0.50 -1.84
CA ALA A 227 13.95 0.05 -1.52
C ALA A 227 14.02 1.58 -1.71
N ALA A 228 13.39 2.12 -2.77
CA ALA A 228 13.31 3.56 -2.97
C ALA A 228 12.61 4.26 -1.79
N ARG A 229 11.57 3.63 -1.22
CA ARG A 229 10.88 4.13 -0.02
C ARG A 229 11.76 3.99 1.24
N ALA A 230 12.36 2.83 1.45
CA ALA A 230 13.24 2.58 2.60
C ALA A 230 14.43 3.56 2.65
N LEU A 231 14.99 3.90 1.49
CA LEU A 231 16.09 4.86 1.36
C LEU A 231 15.73 6.29 1.81
N ARG A 232 14.45 6.62 2.04
CA ARG A 232 14.06 7.88 2.71
C ARG A 232 14.67 8.02 4.10
N ALA A 233 15.02 6.91 4.76
CA ALA A 233 15.74 6.93 6.02
C ALA A 233 17.23 7.30 5.88
N CYS A 234 17.78 7.34 4.66
CA CYS A 234 19.21 7.50 4.36
C CYS A 234 19.45 8.77 3.55
N ASN A 235 19.39 9.95 4.20
CA ASN A 235 19.68 11.24 3.53
C ASN A 235 21.19 11.44 3.40
N THR A 236 21.83 10.72 2.48
CA THR A 236 23.26 10.82 2.16
C THR A 236 23.45 11.29 0.73
N GLU A 237 24.64 11.83 0.42
CA GLU A 237 24.97 12.20 -0.95
C GLU A 237 24.95 10.96 -1.88
N ALA A 238 25.41 9.81 -1.40
CA ALA A 238 25.36 8.57 -2.16
C ALA A 238 23.92 8.16 -2.53
N THR A 239 22.98 8.30 -1.61
CA THR A 239 21.55 8.03 -1.88
C THR A 239 20.97 9.01 -2.90
N LYS A 240 21.27 10.30 -2.79
CA LYS A 240 20.80 11.31 -3.76
C LYS A 240 21.32 11.03 -5.17
N GLN A 241 22.60 10.69 -5.30
CA GLN A 241 23.22 10.35 -6.59
C GLN A 241 22.63 9.06 -7.17
N GLU A 242 22.37 8.04 -6.35
CA GLU A 242 21.75 6.81 -6.83
C GLU A 242 20.31 7.05 -7.29
N PHE A 243 19.53 7.87 -6.57
CA PHE A 243 18.21 8.29 -7.05
C PHE A 243 18.28 9.05 -8.36
N LEU A 244 19.20 10.01 -8.48
CA LEU A 244 19.37 10.78 -9.71
C LEU A 244 19.69 9.88 -10.91
N LYS A 245 20.54 8.89 -10.71
CA LYS A 245 20.89 7.87 -11.71
C LYS A 245 19.65 7.07 -12.16
N ILE A 246 18.81 6.59 -11.21
CA ILE A 246 17.58 5.87 -11.54
C ILE A 246 16.57 6.78 -12.27
N ILE A 247 16.40 8.01 -11.80
CA ILE A 247 15.46 9.00 -12.39
C ILE A 247 15.86 9.33 -13.84
N SER A 248 17.17 9.40 -14.14
CA SER A 248 17.67 9.71 -15.49
C SER A 248 17.71 8.52 -16.44
N ASP A 249 17.54 7.28 -15.95
CA ASP A 249 17.63 6.06 -16.75
C ASP A 249 16.32 5.81 -17.51
N THR A 250 16.30 6.12 -18.81
CA THR A 250 15.13 5.95 -19.68
C THR A 250 14.72 4.48 -19.89
N THR A 251 15.52 3.51 -19.44
CA THR A 251 15.17 2.08 -19.51
C THR A 251 14.40 1.58 -18.29
N LYS A 252 14.26 2.41 -17.26
CA LYS A 252 13.52 2.09 -16.04
C LYS A 252 12.02 2.27 -16.22
N ARG A 253 11.25 1.55 -15.41
CA ARG A 253 9.80 1.77 -15.32
C ARG A 253 9.52 3.11 -14.65
N GLY A 254 8.61 3.88 -15.21
CA GLY A 254 8.19 5.19 -14.71
C GLY A 254 7.78 5.15 -13.24
N PHE A 255 7.11 4.07 -12.81
CA PHE A 255 6.75 3.85 -11.42
C PHE A 255 7.94 3.91 -10.45
N VAL A 256 9.04 3.19 -10.74
CA VAL A 256 10.25 3.20 -9.91
C VAL A 256 10.86 4.59 -9.88
N GLN A 257 10.90 5.27 -11.03
CA GLN A 257 11.44 6.63 -11.14
C GLN A 257 10.62 7.62 -10.31
N VAL A 258 9.28 7.56 -10.38
CA VAL A 258 8.39 8.40 -9.57
C VAL A 258 8.60 8.17 -8.08
N MET A 259 8.76 6.90 -7.64
CA MET A 259 9.09 6.59 -6.24
C MET A 259 10.43 7.19 -5.82
N CYS A 260 11.45 7.15 -6.68
CA CYS A 260 12.73 7.80 -6.42
C CYS A 260 12.59 9.34 -6.32
N VAL A 261 11.79 9.97 -7.20
CA VAL A 261 11.51 11.42 -7.13
C VAL A 261 10.83 11.78 -5.80
N TRP A 262 9.80 11.05 -5.41
CA TRP A 262 9.09 11.31 -4.15
C TRP A 262 9.98 11.07 -2.92
N SER A 263 10.86 10.07 -2.99
CA SER A 263 11.80 9.80 -1.90
C SER A 263 12.89 10.87 -1.81
N LEU A 264 13.38 11.34 -2.96
CA LEU A 264 14.34 12.43 -3.05
C LEU A 264 13.75 13.77 -2.54
N ALA A 265 12.45 13.99 -2.76
CA ALA A 265 11.75 15.19 -2.30
C ALA A 265 11.81 15.38 -0.78
N GLU A 266 11.82 14.29 0.00
CA GLU A 266 11.95 14.34 1.45
C GLU A 266 13.28 14.95 1.91
N PHE A 267 14.31 14.87 1.07
CA PHE A 267 15.65 15.41 1.36
C PHE A 267 15.78 16.91 1.06
N LYS A 268 14.81 17.49 0.34
CA LYS A 268 14.84 18.89 -0.11
C LYS A 268 16.17 19.25 -0.81
N PRO A 269 16.58 18.52 -1.85
CA PRO A 269 17.92 18.59 -2.44
C PRO A 269 18.06 19.81 -3.36
N THR A 270 18.19 21.01 -2.81
CA THR A 270 18.29 22.27 -3.57
C THR A 270 19.46 22.27 -4.54
N GLU A 271 20.54 21.57 -4.19
CA GLU A 271 21.75 21.37 -5.02
C GLU A 271 21.48 20.56 -6.28
N LEU A 272 20.39 19.79 -6.31
CA LEU A 272 20.02 18.97 -7.47
C LEU A 272 18.98 19.66 -8.39
N LYS A 273 18.56 20.87 -8.10
CA LYS A 273 17.55 21.57 -8.90
C LYS A 273 17.87 21.62 -10.39
N GLU A 274 19.09 22.04 -10.74
CA GLU A 274 19.52 22.12 -12.14
C GLU A 274 19.61 20.75 -12.83
N PRO A 275 20.23 19.70 -12.26
CA PRO A 275 20.17 18.35 -12.80
C PRO A 275 18.75 17.83 -13.02
N LEU A 276 17.83 18.04 -12.06
CA LEU A 276 16.43 17.60 -12.16
C LEU A 276 15.68 18.33 -13.29
N GLN A 277 15.92 19.64 -13.49
CA GLN A 277 15.39 20.40 -14.61
C GLN A 277 15.85 19.85 -15.96
N LYS A 278 17.13 19.45 -16.07
CA LYS A 278 17.66 18.84 -17.29
C LYS A 278 16.97 17.51 -17.58
N ILE A 279 16.76 16.65 -16.56
CA ILE A 279 16.05 15.38 -16.73
C ILE A 279 14.58 15.63 -17.12
N MET A 280 13.92 16.59 -16.48
CA MET A 280 12.53 16.93 -16.75
C MET A 280 12.30 17.31 -18.23
N ALA A 281 13.29 17.87 -18.91
CA ALA A 281 13.19 18.27 -20.32
C ALA A 281 12.94 17.09 -21.28
N TYR A 282 13.37 15.87 -20.93
CA TYR A 282 13.17 14.67 -21.72
C TYR A 282 12.38 13.56 -21.01
N ALA A 283 11.92 13.81 -19.79
CA ALA A 283 11.11 12.87 -19.03
C ALA A 283 9.75 12.62 -19.70
N SER A 284 9.24 11.39 -19.56
CA SER A 284 7.95 10.98 -20.12
C SER A 284 6.79 11.80 -19.52
N ASP A 285 5.85 12.21 -20.37
CA ASP A 285 4.57 12.79 -19.99
C ASP A 285 3.49 11.71 -19.74
N GLU A 286 3.79 10.45 -20.06
CA GLU A 286 2.86 9.35 -19.85
C GLU A 286 2.77 9.03 -18.35
N ALA A 287 1.54 9.03 -17.85
CA ALA A 287 1.27 8.61 -16.49
C ALA A 287 1.38 7.08 -16.40
N ASP A 288 2.09 6.60 -15.38
CA ASP A 288 2.03 5.19 -15.01
C ASP A 288 0.77 4.95 -14.17
N GLY A 289 0.03 3.90 -14.52
CA GLY A 289 -1.16 3.52 -13.79
C GLY A 289 -1.33 2.00 -13.82
N PHE A 290 -1.81 1.47 -12.72
CA PHE A 290 -2.25 0.09 -12.66
C PHE A 290 -3.78 0.08 -12.57
N GLY A 291 -4.43 -0.35 -13.64
CA GLY A 291 -5.82 -0.77 -13.56
C GLY A 291 -5.86 -2.19 -12.99
N GLY A 292 -6.32 -2.35 -11.77
CA GLY A 292 -6.42 -3.63 -11.09
C GLY A 292 -5.09 -4.39 -10.98
N ASN A 293 -4.54 -4.49 -9.81
CA ASN A 293 -3.34 -5.27 -9.58
C ASN A 293 -3.71 -6.77 -9.54
N ILE A 294 -3.03 -7.61 -10.33
CA ILE A 294 -3.21 -9.07 -10.29
C ILE A 294 -2.96 -9.62 -8.88
N MET A 295 -2.03 -9.02 -8.14
CA MET A 295 -1.65 -9.45 -6.79
C MET A 295 -2.53 -8.85 -5.69
N ASP A 296 -3.10 -7.67 -5.90
CA ASP A 296 -4.08 -7.04 -5.04
C ASP A 296 -5.18 -6.37 -5.88
N PRO A 297 -6.24 -7.11 -6.20
CA PRO A 297 -7.33 -6.59 -7.04
C PRO A 297 -8.09 -5.42 -6.41
N ARG A 298 -7.88 -5.14 -5.12
CA ARG A 298 -8.48 -4.00 -4.42
C ARG A 298 -7.82 -2.67 -4.77
N VAL A 299 -6.67 -2.69 -5.42
CA VAL A 299 -5.87 -1.48 -5.68
C VAL A 299 -6.09 -0.96 -7.09
N CYS A 300 -6.67 0.22 -7.19
CA CYS A 300 -6.54 1.07 -8.36
C CYS A 300 -5.67 2.26 -7.95
N THR A 301 -4.48 2.40 -8.52
CA THR A 301 -3.59 3.51 -8.18
C THR A 301 -3.08 4.17 -9.46
N GLY A 302 -3.40 5.44 -9.61
CA GLY A 302 -2.79 6.32 -10.59
C GLY A 302 -1.52 6.96 -10.02
N LEU A 303 -0.46 6.99 -10.81
CA LEU A 303 0.75 7.74 -10.51
C LEU A 303 0.86 8.91 -11.49
N PRO A 304 1.44 10.04 -11.08
CA PRO A 304 1.77 11.09 -12.02
C PRO A 304 2.80 10.57 -13.04
N SER A 305 2.87 11.23 -14.19
CA SER A 305 4.01 11.02 -15.10
C SER A 305 5.31 11.41 -14.41
N LEU A 306 6.44 10.83 -14.84
CA LEU A 306 7.76 11.22 -14.33
C LEU A 306 7.98 12.72 -14.44
N LYS A 307 7.59 13.33 -15.57
CA LYS A 307 7.74 14.78 -15.77
C LYS A 307 6.93 15.61 -14.78
N ASN A 308 5.70 15.19 -14.46
CA ASN A 308 4.88 15.88 -13.47
C ASN A 308 5.44 15.74 -12.07
N ALA A 309 5.91 14.55 -11.68
CA ALA A 309 6.56 14.34 -10.39
C ALA A 309 7.83 15.20 -10.25
N LEU A 310 8.65 15.27 -11.30
CA LEU A 310 9.84 16.14 -11.34
C LEU A 310 9.47 17.62 -11.24
N LYS A 311 8.44 18.05 -11.96
CA LYS A 311 7.96 19.45 -11.90
C LYS A 311 7.55 19.82 -10.48
N GLU A 312 6.74 18.98 -9.83
CA GLU A 312 6.33 19.22 -8.44
C GLU A 312 7.52 19.32 -7.46
N LEU A 313 8.56 18.51 -7.68
CA LEU A 313 9.78 18.59 -6.87
C LEU A 313 10.54 19.88 -7.15
N VAL A 314 10.83 20.19 -8.41
CA VAL A 314 11.59 21.37 -8.83
C VAL A 314 10.92 22.67 -8.41
N ASP A 315 9.59 22.73 -8.45
CA ASP A 315 8.81 23.91 -8.02
C ASP A 315 8.89 24.17 -6.51
N LYS A 316 9.21 23.13 -5.72
CA LYS A 316 9.38 23.20 -4.26
C LYS A 316 10.82 23.48 -3.82
N LEU A 317 11.80 23.35 -4.71
CA LEU A 317 13.23 23.65 -4.49
C LEU A 317 13.58 25.08 -4.91
#